data_e4bcaf3f8a084f76d639aca6b8c79364
#
_entry.id   e4bcaf3f8a084f76d639aca6b8c79364
#
_cell.length_a   1.000
_cell.length_b   1.000
_cell.length_c   1.000
_cell.angle_alpha   90.00
_cell.angle_beta   90.00
_cell.angle_gamma   90.00
#
_symmetry.space_group_name_H-M   'P 1'
#
loop_
_entity.id
_entity.type
_entity.pdbx_description
1 polymer ?
#
loop_
_entity_poly.entity_id
_entity_poly.type
_entity_poly.pdbx_seq_one_letter_code
_entity_poly.pdbx_strand_id
1 'polypeptide(L)'
;MLAGVLNDAFHFIISIPIIALVMFFYKVSPLWSWVWVIPVLLLFQLMLTFGLALIVATYNLFFRDLERFVTIVMMLWFYITPIIYKEDMVPMVFQWINLANPVAGLVINWRHLFMGEPLSVTFLWVSLIWSTLIFALGYLVYYRLNWKFPEYV
;
A
#
# COMPACT_ATOMS: atom_id res chain seq x y z
N MET A 1 -3.86 14.49 9.03
CA MET A 1 -3.80 13.49 7.96
C MET A 1 -2.36 13.22 7.50
N LEU A 2 -1.64 14.16 6.89
CA LEU A 2 -0.24 13.96 6.45
C LEU A 2 0.66 13.44 7.58
N ALA A 3 0.56 14.03 8.77
CA ALA A 3 1.31 13.60 9.94
C ALA A 3 1.05 12.12 10.31
N GLY A 4 -0.18 11.63 10.18
CA GLY A 4 -0.51 10.23 10.42
C GLY A 4 0.18 9.31 9.42
N VAL A 5 0.05 9.58 8.11
CA VAL A 5 0.69 8.79 7.05
C VAL A 5 2.21 8.76 7.21
N LEU A 6 2.83 9.90 7.56
CA LEU A 6 4.27 9.97 7.80
C LEU A 6 4.69 9.21 9.07
N ASN A 7 3.88 9.26 10.12
CA ASN A 7 4.13 8.49 11.34
C ASN A 7 4.08 6.98 11.07
N ASP A 8 3.08 6.50 10.32
CA ASP A 8 2.96 5.09 9.96
C ASP A 8 4.12 4.64 9.05
N ALA A 9 4.52 5.50 8.11
CA ALA A 9 5.70 5.26 7.27
C ALA A 9 6.99 5.16 8.11
N PHE A 10 7.15 6.03 9.11
CA PHE A 10 8.29 6.01 10.02
C PHE A 10 8.33 4.69 10.83
N HIS A 11 7.19 4.26 11.38
CA HIS A 11 7.10 2.97 12.07
C HIS A 11 7.41 1.79 11.15
N PHE A 12 6.95 1.84 9.89
CA PHE A 12 7.28 0.84 8.89
C PHE A 12 8.79 0.79 8.61
N ILE A 13 9.44 1.95 8.41
CA ILE A 13 10.89 2.03 8.19
C ILE A 13 11.66 1.46 9.38
N ILE A 14 11.25 1.76 10.62
CA ILE A 14 11.89 1.20 11.84
C ILE A 14 11.69 -0.32 11.92
N SER A 15 10.63 -0.88 11.37
CA SER A 15 10.42 -2.33 11.36
C SER A 15 11.33 -3.07 10.38
N ILE A 16 11.88 -2.42 9.35
CA ILE A 16 12.77 -3.04 8.35
C ILE A 16 14.05 -3.65 8.98
N PRO A 17 14.79 -2.97 9.87
CA PRO A 17 15.92 -3.57 10.56
C PRO A 17 15.56 -4.81 11.40
N ILE A 18 14.37 -4.82 12.01
CA ILE A 18 13.88 -5.96 12.79
C ILE A 18 13.63 -7.15 11.86
N ILE A 19 12.99 -6.90 10.71
CA ILE A 19 12.77 -7.93 9.67
C ILE A 19 14.11 -8.45 9.15
N ALA A 20 15.08 -7.58 8.87
CA ALA A 20 16.41 -7.96 8.42
C ALA A 20 17.14 -8.84 9.44
N LEU A 21 16.99 -8.55 10.74
CA LEU A 21 17.53 -9.38 11.81
C LEU A 21 16.89 -10.78 11.84
N VAL A 22 15.56 -10.86 11.68
CA VAL A 22 14.85 -12.15 11.58
C VAL A 22 15.35 -12.94 10.36
N MET A 23 15.48 -12.30 9.21
CA MET A 23 16.02 -12.94 7.99
C MET A 23 17.43 -13.51 8.19
N PHE A 24 18.27 -12.80 8.91
CA PHE A 24 19.62 -13.27 9.25
C PHE A 24 19.58 -14.62 9.99
N PHE A 25 18.65 -14.80 10.94
CA PHE A 25 18.46 -16.10 11.63
C PHE A 25 17.99 -17.21 10.68
N TYR A 26 17.21 -16.87 9.64
CA TYR A 26 16.76 -17.82 8.62
C TYR A 26 17.78 -18.02 7.49
N LYS A 27 19.01 -17.46 7.62
CA LYS A 27 20.09 -17.54 6.62
C LYS A 27 19.70 -16.96 5.25
N VAL A 28 18.73 -16.06 5.20
CA VAL A 28 18.39 -15.28 4.01
C VAL A 28 19.27 -14.04 4.02
N SER A 29 20.24 -13.96 3.11
CA SER A 29 21.12 -12.80 3.02
C SER A 29 20.42 -11.66 2.29
N PRO A 30 20.47 -10.42 2.82
CA PRO A 30 19.95 -9.26 2.12
C PRO A 30 20.73 -9.08 0.81
N LEU A 31 20.00 -8.91 -0.29
CA LEU A 31 20.57 -8.66 -1.60
C LEU A 31 21.00 -7.18 -1.68
N TRP A 32 22.08 -6.90 -2.44
CA TRP A 32 22.53 -5.54 -2.71
C TRP A 32 21.42 -4.67 -3.35
N SER A 33 20.48 -5.30 -4.05
CA SER A 33 19.30 -4.64 -4.63
C SER A 33 18.40 -3.94 -3.60
N TRP A 34 18.44 -4.30 -2.32
CA TRP A 34 17.63 -3.67 -1.27
C TRP A 34 17.83 -2.17 -1.18
N VAL A 35 19.06 -1.70 -1.41
CA VAL A 35 19.43 -0.26 -1.36
C VAL A 35 18.58 0.57 -2.31
N TRP A 36 18.22 0.01 -3.46
CA TRP A 36 17.42 0.70 -4.48
C TRP A 36 15.94 0.33 -4.45
N VAL A 37 15.63 -0.91 -4.14
CA VAL A 37 14.26 -1.43 -4.15
C VAL A 37 13.43 -0.89 -2.98
N ILE A 38 14.01 -0.84 -1.78
CA ILE A 38 13.31 -0.33 -0.60
C ILE A 38 12.81 1.12 -0.81
N PRO A 39 13.63 2.09 -1.23
CA PRO A 39 13.15 3.44 -1.49
C PRO A 39 12.06 3.52 -2.56
N VAL A 40 12.14 2.70 -3.61
CA VAL A 40 11.14 2.68 -4.68
C VAL A 40 9.81 2.12 -4.18
N LEU A 41 9.83 0.99 -3.47
CA LEU A 41 8.61 0.41 -2.89
C LEU A 41 7.98 1.33 -1.83
N LEU A 42 8.81 1.98 -1.00
CA LEU A 42 8.35 2.97 -0.03
C LEU A 42 7.68 4.16 -0.72
N LEU A 43 8.26 4.66 -1.81
CA LEU A 43 7.66 5.75 -2.58
C LEU A 43 6.27 5.35 -3.10
N PHE A 44 6.14 4.18 -3.72
CA PHE A 44 4.85 3.68 -4.22
C PHE A 44 3.85 3.49 -3.08
N GLN A 45 4.28 2.94 -1.96
CA GLN A 45 3.46 2.76 -0.77
C GLN A 45 2.97 4.10 -0.21
N LEU A 46 3.86 5.10 -0.09
CA LEU A 46 3.49 6.44 0.36
C LEU A 46 2.49 7.10 -0.58
N MET A 47 2.72 7.03 -1.89
CA MET A 47 1.79 7.57 -2.88
C MET A 47 0.41 6.92 -2.76
N LEU A 48 0.34 5.59 -2.67
CA LEU A 48 -0.91 4.84 -2.54
C LEU A 48 -1.64 5.22 -1.25
N THR A 49 -0.94 5.15 -0.11
CA THR A 49 -1.52 5.43 1.21
C THR A 49 -1.99 6.87 1.31
N PHE A 50 -1.19 7.83 0.82
CA PHE A 50 -1.55 9.24 0.85
C PHE A 50 -2.76 9.53 -0.05
N GLY A 51 -2.83 8.92 -1.24
CA GLY A 51 -3.97 9.06 -2.14
C GLY A 51 -5.26 8.52 -1.53
N LEU A 52 -5.22 7.31 -0.95
CA LEU A 52 -6.37 6.74 -0.23
C LEU A 52 -6.78 7.60 0.97
N ALA A 53 -5.81 8.07 1.76
CA ALA A 53 -6.07 8.93 2.90
C ALA A 53 -6.72 10.25 2.49
N LEU A 54 -6.31 10.86 1.37
CA LEU A 54 -6.94 12.07 0.83
C LEU A 54 -8.41 11.82 0.47
N ILE A 55 -8.71 10.71 -0.21
CA ILE A 55 -10.08 10.34 -0.57
C ILE A 55 -10.94 10.17 0.68
N VAL A 56 -10.48 9.31 1.60
CA VAL A 56 -11.23 8.99 2.83
C VAL A 56 -11.43 10.24 3.69
N ALA A 57 -10.38 11.03 3.92
CA ALA A 57 -10.47 12.23 4.77
C ALA A 57 -11.40 13.29 4.15
N THR A 58 -11.37 13.45 2.83
CA THR A 58 -12.25 14.40 2.15
C THR A 58 -13.72 13.99 2.29
N TYR A 59 -14.03 12.72 2.05
CA TYR A 59 -15.41 12.24 2.18
C TYR A 59 -15.88 12.14 3.63
N ASN A 60 -14.99 11.89 4.59
CA ASN A 60 -15.34 11.83 6.01
C ASN A 60 -15.87 13.16 6.57
N LEU A 61 -15.52 14.29 5.95
CA LEU A 61 -16.09 15.60 6.29
C LEU A 61 -17.59 15.67 5.96
N PHE A 62 -18.04 14.98 4.93
CA PHE A 62 -19.44 14.99 4.49
C PHE A 62 -20.25 13.84 5.10
N PHE A 63 -19.60 12.73 5.44
CA PHE A 63 -20.24 11.51 5.92
C PHE A 63 -19.57 11.03 7.20
N ARG A 64 -20.15 11.35 8.38
CA ARG A 64 -19.59 11.01 9.70
C ARG A 64 -19.43 9.51 9.96
N ASP A 65 -20.25 8.67 9.32
CA ASP A 65 -20.18 7.21 9.49
C ASP A 65 -19.21 6.52 8.53
N LEU A 66 -18.53 7.28 7.66
CA LEU A 66 -17.61 6.74 6.66
C LEU A 66 -16.45 5.95 7.30
N GLU A 67 -15.97 6.38 8.46
CA GLU A 67 -14.88 5.73 9.18
C GLU A 67 -15.21 4.26 9.52
N ARG A 68 -16.44 4.01 9.99
CA ARG A 68 -16.89 2.65 10.31
C ARG A 68 -16.99 1.79 9.04
N PHE A 69 -17.52 2.36 7.97
CA PHE A 69 -17.61 1.69 6.67
C PHE A 69 -16.24 1.35 6.12
N VAL A 70 -15.30 2.28 6.14
CA VAL A 70 -13.91 2.08 5.69
C VAL A 70 -13.25 0.97 6.50
N THR A 71 -13.46 0.90 7.82
CA THR A 71 -12.91 -0.16 8.66
C THR A 71 -13.37 -1.55 8.19
N ILE A 72 -14.66 -1.72 7.88
CA ILE A 72 -15.19 -2.99 7.36
C ILE A 72 -14.62 -3.32 5.99
N VAL A 73 -14.56 -2.33 5.09
CA VAL A 73 -13.98 -2.50 3.76
C VAL A 73 -12.51 -2.91 3.84
N MET A 74 -11.72 -2.27 4.71
CA MET A 74 -10.30 -2.61 4.89
C MET A 74 -10.11 -4.02 5.46
N MET A 75 -10.99 -4.47 6.34
CA MET A 75 -10.97 -5.85 6.84
C MET A 75 -11.21 -6.87 5.71
N LEU A 76 -12.20 -6.64 4.85
CA LEU A 76 -12.46 -7.50 3.69
C LEU A 76 -11.31 -7.44 2.68
N TRP A 77 -10.77 -6.24 2.43
CA TRP A 77 -9.66 -6.04 1.52
C TRP A 77 -8.39 -6.77 1.96
N PHE A 78 -8.14 -6.84 3.26
CA PHE A 78 -7.04 -7.62 3.82
C PHE A 78 -7.09 -9.10 3.38
N TYR A 79 -8.27 -9.73 3.37
CA TYR A 79 -8.42 -11.12 2.93
C TYR A 79 -8.30 -11.31 1.42
N ILE A 80 -8.71 -10.31 0.63
CA ILE A 80 -8.58 -10.35 -0.83
C ILE A 80 -7.12 -10.11 -1.25
N THR A 81 -6.35 -9.38 -0.44
CA THR A 81 -4.94 -9.12 -0.72
C THR A 81 -4.10 -10.34 -0.31
N PRO A 82 -3.11 -10.77 -1.13
CA PRO A 82 -2.28 -11.94 -0.84
C PRO A 82 -1.27 -11.69 0.29
N ILE A 83 -1.77 -11.37 1.51
CA ILE A 83 -0.96 -11.16 2.71
C ILE A 83 -0.66 -12.48 3.40
N ILE A 84 -1.69 -13.31 3.61
CA ILE A 84 -1.60 -14.59 4.33
C ILE A 84 -1.19 -15.74 3.40
N TYR A 85 -1.57 -15.67 2.13
CA TYR A 85 -1.30 -16.68 1.11
C TYR A 85 -0.35 -16.13 0.05
N LYS A 86 0.29 -17.03 -0.72
CA LYS A 86 1.12 -16.64 -1.86
C LYS A 86 0.27 -16.41 -3.11
N GLU A 87 0.75 -15.53 -4.00
CA GLU A 87 0.06 -15.22 -5.26
C GLU A 87 -0.09 -16.43 -6.20
N ASP A 88 0.83 -17.40 -6.13
CA ASP A 88 0.79 -18.65 -6.90
C ASP A 88 -0.26 -19.64 -6.38
N MET A 89 -0.72 -19.50 -5.14
CA MET A 89 -1.82 -20.30 -4.59
C MET A 89 -3.19 -19.89 -5.16
N VAL A 90 -3.27 -18.72 -5.79
CA VAL A 90 -4.51 -18.23 -6.42
C VAL A 90 -4.72 -18.95 -7.75
N PRO A 91 -5.87 -19.64 -7.96
CA PRO A 91 -6.15 -20.29 -9.23
C PRO A 91 -6.05 -19.33 -10.40
N MET A 92 -5.58 -19.81 -11.57
CA MET A 92 -5.34 -18.96 -12.76
C MET A 92 -6.54 -18.11 -13.14
N VAL A 93 -7.76 -18.64 -12.97
CA VAL A 93 -9.00 -17.92 -13.28
C VAL A 93 -9.18 -16.66 -12.42
N PHE A 94 -8.59 -16.61 -11.22
CA PHE A 94 -8.72 -15.49 -10.28
C PHE A 94 -7.45 -14.66 -10.15
N GLN A 95 -6.37 -14.94 -10.87
CA GLN A 95 -5.12 -14.17 -10.79
C GLN A 95 -5.28 -12.70 -11.20
N TRP A 96 -6.27 -12.39 -12.03
CA TRP A 96 -6.60 -11.02 -12.40
C TRP A 96 -6.98 -10.15 -11.19
N ILE A 97 -7.47 -10.76 -10.08
CA ILE A 97 -7.79 -10.06 -8.83
C ILE A 97 -6.53 -9.43 -8.24
N ASN A 98 -5.37 -10.11 -8.31
CA ASN A 98 -4.11 -9.56 -7.84
C ASN A 98 -3.64 -8.37 -8.69
N LEU A 99 -3.95 -8.35 -9.99
CA LEU A 99 -3.64 -7.23 -10.87
C LEU A 99 -4.59 -6.05 -10.66
N ALA A 100 -5.87 -6.34 -10.38
CA ALA A 100 -6.90 -5.34 -10.10
C ALA A 100 -6.79 -4.72 -8.70
N ASN A 101 -6.12 -5.41 -7.77
CA ASN A 101 -5.97 -4.96 -6.39
C ASN A 101 -4.77 -4.00 -6.26
N PRO A 102 -5.00 -2.71 -5.93
CA PRO A 102 -3.92 -1.73 -5.85
C PRO A 102 -2.86 -2.02 -4.77
N VAL A 103 -3.20 -2.79 -3.75
CA VAL A 103 -2.28 -3.13 -2.64
C VAL A 103 -1.48 -4.41 -2.94
N ALA A 104 -2.04 -5.33 -3.74
CA ALA A 104 -1.45 -6.65 -3.96
C ALA A 104 -0.04 -6.57 -4.55
N GLY A 105 0.18 -5.72 -5.55
CA GLY A 105 1.49 -5.57 -6.17
C GLY A 105 2.58 -5.14 -5.19
N LEU A 106 2.26 -4.24 -4.25
CA LEU A 106 3.18 -3.82 -3.19
C LEU A 106 3.47 -4.98 -2.23
N VAL A 107 2.44 -5.66 -1.74
CA VAL A 107 2.59 -6.77 -0.78
C VAL A 107 3.42 -7.90 -1.38
N ILE A 108 3.18 -8.27 -2.64
CA ILE A 108 3.94 -9.32 -3.34
C ILE A 108 5.42 -8.93 -3.45
N ASN A 109 5.72 -7.70 -3.89
CA ASN A 109 7.12 -7.27 -4.05
C ASN A 109 7.84 -7.08 -2.70
N TRP A 110 7.16 -6.61 -1.64
CA TRP A 110 7.73 -6.61 -0.30
C TRP A 110 8.04 -8.02 0.21
N ARG A 111 7.13 -8.98 -0.05
CA ARG A 111 7.37 -10.39 0.30
C ARG A 111 8.57 -10.95 -0.45
N HIS A 112 8.64 -10.79 -1.76
CA HIS A 112 9.77 -11.27 -2.58
C HIS A 112 11.09 -10.67 -2.07
N LEU A 113 11.09 -9.37 -1.76
CA LEU A 113 12.27 -8.72 -1.20
C LEU A 113 12.71 -9.38 0.11
N PHE A 114 11.79 -9.56 1.07
CA PHE A 114 12.11 -10.13 2.38
C PHE A 114 12.38 -11.64 2.35
N MET A 115 11.87 -12.37 1.37
CA MET A 115 12.18 -13.80 1.20
C MET A 115 13.44 -14.07 0.36
N GLY A 116 14.09 -13.02 -0.17
CA GLY A 116 15.24 -13.15 -1.07
C GLY A 116 14.87 -13.70 -2.44
N GLU A 117 13.59 -13.62 -2.80
CA GLU A 117 13.07 -14.02 -4.12
C GLU A 117 13.27 -12.89 -5.14
N PRO A 118 13.36 -13.22 -6.45
CA PRO A 118 13.43 -12.18 -7.48
C PRO A 118 12.14 -11.35 -7.52
N LEU A 119 12.29 -10.03 -7.64
CA LEU A 119 11.14 -9.13 -7.74
C LEU A 119 10.30 -9.41 -8.97
N SER A 120 9.00 -9.37 -8.80
CA SER A 120 8.09 -9.48 -9.93
C SER A 120 7.95 -8.15 -10.66
N VAL A 121 8.54 -8.06 -11.86
CA VAL A 121 8.48 -6.87 -12.70
C VAL A 121 7.04 -6.48 -13.03
N THR A 122 6.18 -7.48 -13.28
CA THR A 122 4.75 -7.25 -13.54
C THR A 122 4.08 -6.53 -12.36
N PHE A 123 4.28 -7.02 -11.14
CA PHE A 123 3.70 -6.41 -9.95
C PHE A 123 4.36 -5.08 -9.56
N LEU A 124 5.60 -4.82 -9.97
CA LEU A 124 6.21 -3.49 -9.86
C LEU A 124 5.47 -2.46 -10.72
N TRP A 125 5.18 -2.80 -11.98
CA TRP A 125 4.40 -1.94 -12.86
C TRP A 125 2.97 -1.74 -12.36
N VAL A 126 2.34 -2.79 -11.88
CA VAL A 126 1.00 -2.73 -11.26
C VAL A 126 1.01 -1.76 -10.06
N SER A 127 2.03 -1.87 -9.19
CA SER A 127 2.19 -0.97 -8.04
C SER A 127 2.37 0.48 -8.46
N LEU A 128 3.22 0.75 -9.47
CA LEU A 128 3.45 2.09 -9.99
C LEU A 128 2.15 2.70 -10.55
N ILE A 129 1.44 1.94 -11.39
CA ILE A 129 0.20 2.40 -12.03
C ILE A 129 -0.85 2.74 -10.99
N TRP A 130 -1.14 1.79 -10.08
CA TRP A 130 -2.15 2.00 -9.04
C TRP A 130 -1.79 3.10 -8.06
N SER A 131 -0.53 3.19 -7.61
CA SER A 131 -0.07 4.24 -6.70
C SER A 131 -0.22 5.63 -7.33
N THR A 132 0.18 5.77 -8.60
CA THR A 132 0.07 7.03 -9.32
C THR A 132 -1.41 7.40 -9.57
N LEU A 133 -2.22 6.44 -9.99
CA LEU A 133 -3.64 6.65 -10.29
C LEU A 133 -4.42 7.06 -9.03
N ILE A 134 -4.24 6.33 -7.93
CA ILE A 134 -4.94 6.61 -6.66
C ILE A 134 -4.46 7.92 -6.05
N PHE A 135 -3.17 8.22 -6.13
CA PHE A 135 -2.63 9.50 -5.68
C PHE A 135 -3.23 10.67 -6.47
N ALA A 136 -3.26 10.56 -7.81
CA ALA A 136 -3.84 11.58 -8.68
C ALA A 136 -5.34 11.77 -8.42
N LEU A 137 -6.09 10.68 -8.27
CA LEU A 137 -7.52 10.72 -7.92
C LEU A 137 -7.74 11.36 -6.54
N GLY A 138 -6.97 10.97 -5.54
CA GLY A 138 -7.06 11.53 -4.19
C GLY A 138 -6.80 13.03 -4.17
N TYR A 139 -5.76 13.47 -4.87
CA TYR A 139 -5.44 14.88 -5.02
C TYR A 139 -6.56 15.64 -5.76
N LEU A 140 -7.12 15.08 -6.82
CA LEU A 140 -8.18 15.68 -7.62
C LEU A 140 -9.48 15.80 -6.81
N VAL A 141 -9.84 14.78 -6.04
CA VAL A 141 -11.01 14.80 -5.13
C VAL A 141 -10.84 15.88 -4.07
N TYR A 142 -9.67 15.91 -3.42
CA TYR A 142 -9.34 16.93 -2.44
C TYR A 142 -9.42 18.34 -3.04
N TYR A 143 -8.77 18.56 -4.18
CA TYR A 143 -8.73 19.87 -4.85
C TYR A 143 -10.12 20.38 -5.25
N ARG A 144 -11.01 19.48 -5.72
CA ARG A 144 -12.37 19.86 -6.11
C ARG A 144 -13.30 20.16 -4.93
N LEU A 145 -13.05 19.60 -3.76
CA LEU A 145 -13.95 19.68 -2.61
C LEU A 145 -13.44 20.57 -1.48
N ASN A 146 -12.16 20.98 -1.50
CA ASN A 146 -11.56 21.78 -0.42
C ASN A 146 -12.25 23.12 -0.20
N TRP A 147 -12.86 23.74 -1.22
CA TRP A 147 -13.57 25.01 -1.10
C TRP A 147 -14.86 24.89 -0.26
N LYS A 148 -15.42 23.70 -0.11
CA LYS A 148 -16.61 23.44 0.71
C LYS A 148 -16.29 23.22 2.20
N PHE A 149 -15.03 22.99 2.57
CA PHE A 149 -14.64 22.69 3.95
C PHE A 149 -15.02 23.75 4.99
N PRO A 150 -14.96 25.08 4.70
CA PRO A 150 -15.37 26.08 5.66
C PRO A 150 -16.86 26.01 6.04
N GLU A 151 -17.69 25.35 5.25
CA GLU A 151 -19.13 25.22 5.52
C GLU A 151 -19.45 24.05 6.47
N TYR A 152 -18.50 23.13 6.70
CA TYR A 152 -18.68 21.89 7.47
C TYR A 152 -17.80 21.78 8.71
N VAL A 153 -16.93 22.76 8.95
CA VAL A 153 -16.09 22.91 10.14
C VAL A 153 -16.65 24.05 10.99
#